data_fba1cfc3736de0d182711685702a9838
#
_entry.id   fba1cfc3736de0d182711685702a9838
#
_cell.length_a   1.000
_cell.length_b   1.000
_cell.length_c   1.000
_cell.angle_alpha   90.00
_cell.angle_beta   90.00
_cell.angle_gamma   90.00
#
_symmetry.space_group_name_H-M   'P 1'
#
loop_
_entity.id
_entity.type
_entity.pdbx_description
1 polymer ?
#
loop_
_entity_poly.entity_id
_entity_poly.type
_entity_poly.pdbx_seq_one_letter_code
_entity_poly.pdbx_strand_id
1 'polypeptide(L)'
;MTKESPDLSSRDVETVAARLRASGTPHAVATVVRTLSSTAAKPGMKALVLDNGEFAEGWLGGNCVTSAVQRAAKEAIRSGEATLVCLRPEELMADEDGAEQGCEGMVTLARNGCPSKGSMDIFVEPVVPQPELLLFGHGPVARALLRIAAGFGFTLASYGAADGEAAPAADRYYTTAEELAASSNTRRFIVVATQGTGDIASLTASLALGAEYLAFVGSRRKFASY
;
A
#
# COMPACT_ATOMS: atom_id res chain seq x y z
N MET A 1 -0.13 -34.76 28.17
CA MET A 1 -0.07 -33.29 28.15
C MET A 1 -0.37 -32.87 26.70
N THR A 2 -1.63 -32.64 26.41
CA THR A 2 -2.13 -32.14 25.13
C THR A 2 -1.72 -30.67 25.04
N LYS A 3 -0.79 -30.35 24.13
CA LYS A 3 -0.47 -28.98 23.75
C LYS A 3 -1.70 -28.40 23.04
N GLU A 4 -2.47 -27.60 23.75
CA GLU A 4 -3.49 -26.76 23.12
C GLU A 4 -2.80 -25.91 22.06
N SER A 5 -3.23 -26.09 20.81
CA SER A 5 -2.89 -25.16 19.73
C SER A 5 -3.45 -23.79 20.12
N PRO A 6 -2.69 -22.71 20.00
CA PRO A 6 -3.24 -21.39 20.27
C PRO A 6 -4.40 -21.16 19.32
N ASP A 7 -5.58 -20.95 19.89
CA ASP A 7 -6.77 -20.47 19.17
C ASP A 7 -6.52 -19.00 18.80
N LEU A 8 -5.80 -18.81 17.71
CA LEU A 8 -5.54 -17.50 17.12
C LEU A 8 -6.86 -17.05 16.47
N SER A 9 -7.70 -16.44 17.28
CA SER A 9 -9.03 -16.02 16.87
C SER A 9 -8.93 -15.00 15.76
N SER A 10 -9.74 -15.16 14.71
CA SER A 10 -9.88 -14.19 13.60
C SER A 10 -10.22 -12.78 14.11
N ARG A 11 -10.75 -12.65 15.33
CA ARG A 11 -11.06 -11.38 15.99
C ARG A 11 -9.81 -10.55 16.29
N ASP A 12 -8.70 -11.15 16.66
CA ASP A 12 -7.46 -10.42 16.96
C ASP A 12 -6.88 -9.84 15.67
N VAL A 13 -6.89 -10.61 14.58
CA VAL A 13 -6.46 -10.16 13.25
C VAL A 13 -7.31 -8.97 12.76
N GLU A 14 -8.62 -9.02 12.92
CA GLU A 14 -9.51 -7.92 12.49
C GLU A 14 -9.30 -6.66 13.33
N THR A 15 -9.12 -6.82 14.64
CA THR A 15 -8.86 -5.70 15.55
C THR A 15 -7.53 -5.00 15.22
N VAL A 16 -6.47 -5.79 14.98
CA VAL A 16 -5.17 -5.26 14.58
C VAL A 16 -5.23 -4.62 13.19
N ALA A 17 -5.92 -5.24 12.23
CA ALA A 17 -6.13 -4.69 10.89
C ALA A 17 -6.84 -3.32 10.94
N ALA A 18 -7.90 -3.19 11.76
CA ALA A 18 -8.61 -1.92 11.93
C ALA A 18 -7.69 -0.83 12.49
N ARG A 19 -6.82 -1.17 13.46
CA ARG A 19 -5.83 -0.25 14.03
C ARG A 19 -4.79 0.18 13.01
N LEU A 20 -4.25 -0.75 12.21
CA LEU A 20 -3.29 -0.45 11.15
C LEU A 20 -3.90 0.45 10.07
N ARG A 21 -5.16 0.21 9.68
CA ARG A 21 -5.89 1.10 8.76
C ARG A 21 -6.07 2.49 9.35
N ALA A 22 -6.48 2.59 10.61
CA ALA A 22 -6.68 3.89 11.28
C ALA A 22 -5.39 4.69 11.42
N SER A 23 -4.25 4.04 11.62
CA SER A 23 -2.93 4.68 11.66
C SER A 23 -2.31 4.94 10.27
N GLY A 24 -2.97 4.51 9.18
CA GLY A 24 -2.40 4.61 7.84
C GLY A 24 -1.15 3.76 7.63
N THR A 25 -0.94 2.71 8.43
CA THR A 25 0.22 1.84 8.32
C THR A 25 0.02 0.84 7.18
N PRO A 26 0.89 0.85 6.14
CA PRO A 26 0.82 -0.11 5.05
C PRO A 26 0.98 -1.54 5.56
N HIS A 27 0.11 -2.43 5.14
CA HIS A 27 0.16 -3.84 5.51
C HIS A 27 -0.51 -4.70 4.44
N ALA A 28 -0.31 -6.00 4.49
CA ALA A 28 -1.04 -6.96 3.67
C ALA A 28 -1.85 -7.91 4.55
N VAL A 29 -3.03 -8.27 4.08
CA VAL A 29 -3.86 -9.32 4.66
C VAL A 29 -3.64 -10.60 3.84
N ALA A 30 -3.03 -11.61 4.45
CA ALA A 30 -2.86 -12.92 3.85
C ALA A 30 -3.95 -13.87 4.34
N THR A 31 -4.73 -14.44 3.42
CA THR A 31 -5.84 -15.34 3.73
C THR A 31 -5.64 -16.68 3.06
N VAL A 32 -5.67 -17.77 3.81
CA VAL A 32 -5.70 -19.13 3.26
C VAL A 32 -7.04 -19.36 2.56
N VAL A 33 -7.02 -19.57 1.25
CA VAL A 33 -8.25 -19.78 0.46
C VAL A 33 -8.49 -21.26 0.14
N ARG A 34 -7.41 -22.04 0.02
CA ARG A 34 -7.51 -23.48 -0.26
C ARG A 34 -6.34 -24.24 0.37
N THR A 35 -6.62 -25.47 0.81
CA THR A 35 -5.60 -26.42 1.25
C THR A 35 -5.87 -27.79 0.65
N LEU A 36 -4.82 -28.50 0.27
CA LEU A 36 -4.88 -29.88 -0.20
C LEU A 36 -3.88 -30.73 0.58
N SER A 37 -4.27 -31.93 0.94
CA SER A 37 -3.49 -32.83 1.78
C SER A 37 -3.26 -32.29 3.20
N SER A 38 -2.25 -32.78 3.91
CA SER A 38 -2.00 -32.40 5.30
C SER A 38 -1.32 -31.03 5.40
N THR A 39 -2.05 -30.02 5.86
CA THR A 39 -1.57 -28.66 6.11
C THR A 39 -1.86 -28.24 7.54
N ALA A 40 -0.99 -27.42 8.11
CA ALA A 40 -1.17 -26.91 9.47
C ALA A 40 -2.24 -25.82 9.55
N ALA A 41 -2.39 -25.01 8.50
CA ALA A 41 -3.43 -24.00 8.42
C ALA A 41 -4.66 -24.52 7.68
N LYS A 42 -5.81 -23.87 7.92
CA LYS A 42 -7.10 -24.19 7.32
C LYS A 42 -7.62 -23.02 6.50
N PRO A 43 -8.46 -23.25 5.48
CA PRO A 43 -9.14 -22.18 4.76
C PRO A 43 -9.85 -21.21 5.70
N GLY A 44 -9.71 -19.90 5.44
CA GLY A 44 -10.22 -18.82 6.27
C GLY A 44 -9.24 -18.29 7.32
N MET A 45 -8.15 -19.00 7.61
CA MET A 45 -7.11 -18.44 8.49
C MET A 45 -6.43 -17.24 7.83
N LYS A 46 -6.17 -16.23 8.64
CA LYS A 46 -5.58 -14.94 8.21
C LYS A 46 -4.33 -14.60 8.99
N ALA A 47 -3.48 -13.79 8.36
CA ALA A 47 -2.38 -13.10 9.02
C ALA A 47 -2.18 -11.71 8.42
N LEU A 48 -1.62 -10.81 9.22
CA LEU A 48 -1.25 -9.45 8.83
C LEU A 48 0.26 -9.36 8.72
N VAL A 49 0.74 -8.84 7.61
CA VAL A 49 2.16 -8.68 7.31
C VAL A 49 2.45 -7.20 7.03
N LEU A 50 3.40 -6.63 7.73
CA LEU A 50 3.85 -5.25 7.54
C LEU A 50 4.76 -5.12 6.30
N ASP A 51 5.06 -3.90 5.90
CA ASP A 51 5.93 -3.56 4.77
C ASP A 51 7.37 -4.06 4.94
N ASN A 52 7.85 -4.15 6.18
CA ASN A 52 9.15 -4.78 6.51
C ASN A 52 9.13 -6.31 6.43
N GLY A 53 7.93 -6.92 6.27
CA GLY A 53 7.70 -8.36 6.22
C GLY A 53 7.47 -9.02 7.57
N GLU A 54 7.39 -8.28 8.66
CA GLU A 54 7.02 -8.83 9.96
C GLU A 54 5.54 -9.17 10.01
N PHE A 55 5.22 -10.30 10.67
CA PHE A 55 3.84 -10.65 10.97
C PHE A 55 3.38 -9.83 12.17
N ALA A 56 2.44 -8.91 11.93
CA ALA A 56 1.83 -8.10 12.99
C ALA A 56 0.85 -8.90 13.83
N GLU A 57 0.13 -9.86 13.20
CA GLU A 57 -0.84 -10.72 13.86
C GLU A 57 -1.13 -11.94 12.98
N GLY A 58 -1.58 -13.04 13.60
CA GLY A 58 -1.99 -14.26 12.92
C GLY A 58 -0.84 -15.20 12.55
N TRP A 59 -1.21 -16.36 12.02
CA TRP A 59 -0.26 -17.43 11.66
C TRP A 59 -0.84 -18.28 10.53
N LEU A 60 -0.02 -18.65 9.54
CA LEU A 60 -0.45 -19.40 8.35
C LEU A 60 0.35 -20.69 8.13
N GLY A 61 1.34 -20.99 8.95
CA GLY A 61 2.15 -22.19 8.81
C GLY A 61 3.61 -22.01 9.18
N GLY A 62 4.44 -23.01 8.86
CA GLY A 62 5.87 -23.00 9.15
C GLY A 62 6.69 -22.14 8.18
N ASN A 63 8.04 -22.24 8.30
CA ASN A 63 8.99 -21.36 7.62
C ASN A 63 8.80 -21.22 6.10
N CYS A 64 8.45 -22.29 5.38
CA CYS A 64 8.23 -22.23 3.93
C CYS A 64 7.06 -21.31 3.59
N VAL A 65 5.94 -21.46 4.30
CA VAL A 65 4.76 -20.62 4.13
C VAL A 65 5.07 -19.18 4.53
N THR A 66 5.67 -18.98 5.71
CA THR A 66 6.04 -17.66 6.23
C THR A 66 6.90 -16.89 5.24
N SER A 67 7.98 -17.51 4.72
CA SER A 67 8.89 -16.84 3.80
C SER A 67 8.25 -16.50 2.44
N ALA A 68 7.36 -17.35 1.95
CA ALA A 68 6.64 -17.09 0.70
C ALA A 68 5.65 -15.92 0.88
N VAL A 69 4.88 -15.94 1.96
CA VAL A 69 3.92 -14.88 2.28
C VAL A 69 4.61 -13.54 2.54
N GLN A 70 5.74 -13.52 3.24
CA GLN A 70 6.52 -12.30 3.48
C GLN A 70 6.98 -11.64 2.18
N ARG A 71 7.50 -12.43 1.23
CA ARG A 71 7.91 -11.90 -0.08
C ARG A 71 6.74 -11.34 -0.86
N ALA A 72 5.64 -12.10 -0.92
CA ALA A 72 4.44 -11.70 -1.64
C ALA A 72 3.80 -10.44 -1.00
N ALA A 73 3.75 -10.36 0.33
CA ALA A 73 3.22 -9.21 1.04
C ALA A 73 4.01 -7.93 0.78
N LYS A 74 5.36 -8.00 0.82
CA LYS A 74 6.22 -6.86 0.48
C LYS A 74 5.98 -6.36 -0.93
N GLU A 75 5.89 -7.28 -1.88
CA GLU A 75 5.65 -6.93 -3.28
C GLU A 75 4.24 -6.36 -3.48
N ALA A 76 3.22 -6.98 -2.89
CA ALA A 76 1.85 -6.50 -2.96
C ALA A 76 1.71 -5.07 -2.35
N ILE A 77 2.33 -4.82 -1.19
CA ILE A 77 2.33 -3.49 -0.58
C ILE A 77 3.04 -2.45 -1.47
N ARG A 78 4.16 -2.84 -2.09
CA ARG A 78 4.95 -1.98 -2.97
C ARG A 78 4.21 -1.64 -4.28
N SER A 79 3.59 -2.63 -4.92
CA SER A 79 2.87 -2.46 -6.19
C SER A 79 1.46 -1.90 -6.02
N GLY A 80 0.84 -2.15 -4.86
CA GLY A 80 -0.58 -1.90 -4.63
C GLY A 80 -1.49 -2.97 -5.23
N GLU A 81 -0.93 -4.08 -5.74
CA GLU A 81 -1.67 -5.15 -6.41
C GLU A 81 -1.74 -6.41 -5.56
N ALA A 82 -2.91 -7.03 -5.51
CA ALA A 82 -3.10 -8.31 -4.82
C ALA A 82 -2.45 -9.45 -5.60
N THR A 83 -2.03 -10.50 -4.88
CA THR A 83 -1.44 -11.70 -5.49
C THR A 83 -1.95 -12.98 -4.82
N LEU A 84 -1.98 -14.07 -5.57
CA LEU A 84 -2.27 -15.42 -5.08
C LEU A 84 -0.97 -16.21 -4.98
N VAL A 85 -0.59 -16.58 -3.77
CA VAL A 85 0.57 -17.43 -3.50
C VAL A 85 0.13 -18.89 -3.52
N CYS A 86 0.59 -19.65 -4.50
CA CYS A 86 0.36 -21.06 -4.64
C CYS A 86 1.56 -21.85 -4.12
N LEU A 87 1.47 -22.41 -2.91
CA LEU A 87 2.49 -23.31 -2.36
C LEU A 87 2.25 -24.72 -2.83
N ARG A 88 3.25 -25.30 -3.47
CA ARG A 88 3.21 -26.68 -4.00
C ARG A 88 4.44 -27.47 -3.56
N PRO A 89 4.30 -28.81 -3.31
CA PRO A 89 5.44 -29.69 -3.21
C PRO A 89 6.18 -29.73 -4.56
N GLU A 90 7.47 -30.03 -4.51
CA GLU A 90 8.35 -30.00 -5.69
C GLU A 90 7.85 -30.89 -6.84
N GLU A 91 7.26 -32.02 -6.49
CA GLU A 91 6.77 -32.99 -7.44
C GLU A 91 5.58 -32.46 -8.28
N LEU A 92 4.81 -31.51 -7.74
CA LEU A 92 3.65 -30.91 -8.43
C LEU A 92 3.98 -29.60 -9.15
N MET A 93 5.18 -29.05 -8.98
CA MET A 93 5.57 -27.82 -9.65
C MET A 93 5.82 -28.00 -11.16
N ALA A 94 6.23 -29.20 -11.58
CA ALA A 94 6.50 -29.50 -12.98
C ALA A 94 5.22 -29.64 -13.84
N ASP A 95 4.07 -29.94 -13.21
CA ASP A 95 2.80 -30.14 -13.91
C ASP A 95 2.00 -28.84 -14.09
N GLU A 96 2.34 -27.76 -13.38
CA GLU A 96 1.60 -26.50 -13.40
C GLU A 96 2.13 -25.46 -14.42
N ASP A 97 3.28 -25.70 -15.07
CA ASP A 97 3.81 -24.81 -16.12
C ASP A 97 2.83 -24.60 -17.31
N GLY A 98 1.78 -25.39 -17.41
CA GLY A 98 0.73 -25.27 -18.43
C GLY A 98 -0.59 -24.65 -17.94
N ALA A 99 -0.81 -24.50 -16.63
CA ALA A 99 -2.09 -24.06 -16.07
C ALA A 99 -2.17 -22.53 -15.83
N GLU A 100 -1.06 -21.79 -15.99
CA GLU A 100 -0.97 -20.37 -15.66
C GLU A 100 -1.41 -19.40 -16.78
N GLN A 101 -1.93 -19.89 -17.90
CA GLN A 101 -2.26 -19.04 -19.06
C GLN A 101 -3.44 -18.07 -18.87
N GLY A 102 -4.02 -18.00 -17.67
CA GLY A 102 -5.20 -17.13 -17.40
C GLY A 102 -5.01 -15.99 -16.41
N CYS A 103 -3.90 -15.92 -15.70
CA CYS A 103 -3.68 -14.94 -14.61
C CYS A 103 -2.24 -14.43 -14.58
N GLU A 104 -1.71 -14.01 -15.72
CA GLU A 104 -0.38 -13.39 -15.78
C GLU A 104 -0.28 -12.22 -14.80
N GLY A 105 0.68 -12.29 -13.85
CA GLY A 105 0.97 -11.24 -12.87
C GLY A 105 0.27 -11.39 -11.51
N MET A 106 -0.82 -12.17 -11.41
CA MET A 106 -1.55 -12.35 -10.13
C MET A 106 -1.18 -13.61 -9.34
N VAL A 107 -0.43 -14.53 -9.91
CA VAL A 107 -0.10 -15.82 -9.27
C VAL A 107 1.41 -15.93 -9.02
N THR A 108 1.76 -16.23 -7.79
CA THR A 108 3.15 -16.51 -7.39
C THR A 108 3.28 -17.97 -6.95
N LEU A 109 3.98 -18.78 -7.73
CA LEU A 109 4.33 -20.14 -7.35
C LEU A 109 5.42 -20.13 -6.29
N ALA A 110 5.24 -20.92 -5.24
CA ALA A 110 6.22 -21.09 -4.17
C ALA A 110 6.38 -22.56 -3.81
N ARG A 111 7.63 -23.00 -3.63
CA ARG A 111 7.93 -24.37 -3.23
C ARG A 111 7.60 -24.61 -1.77
N ASN A 112 6.85 -25.66 -1.50
CA ASN A 112 6.64 -26.18 -0.16
C ASN A 112 7.64 -27.31 0.13
N GLY A 113 8.71 -27.00 0.84
CA GLY A 113 9.73 -27.98 1.27
C GLY A 113 9.37 -28.77 2.53
N CYS A 114 8.13 -28.68 3.02
CA CYS A 114 7.69 -29.41 4.21
C CYS A 114 7.52 -30.92 3.92
N PRO A 115 7.90 -31.80 4.87
CA PRO A 115 7.71 -33.25 4.74
C PRO A 115 6.24 -33.69 4.56
N SER A 116 5.29 -32.83 4.98
CA SER A 116 3.84 -33.08 4.84
C SER A 116 3.34 -33.03 3.40
N LYS A 117 4.14 -32.46 2.47
CA LYS A 117 3.80 -32.32 1.03
C LYS A 117 2.42 -31.72 0.76
N GLY A 118 1.88 -30.94 1.70
CA GLY A 118 0.60 -30.28 1.52
C GLY A 118 0.70 -29.10 0.55
N SER A 119 -0.37 -28.87 -0.22
CA SER A 119 -0.51 -27.69 -1.07
C SER A 119 -1.40 -26.65 -0.39
N MET A 120 -1.13 -25.38 -0.63
CA MET A 120 -1.89 -24.28 -0.03
C MET A 120 -1.94 -23.10 -1.00
N ASP A 121 -3.12 -22.51 -1.13
CA ASP A 121 -3.29 -21.25 -1.84
C ASP A 121 -3.63 -20.16 -0.84
N ILE A 122 -2.87 -19.05 -0.90
CA ILE A 122 -2.98 -17.92 0.01
C ILE A 122 -3.19 -16.66 -0.81
N PHE A 123 -4.32 -16.00 -0.64
CA PHE A 123 -4.56 -14.70 -1.23
C PHE A 123 -3.93 -13.63 -0.35
N VAL A 124 -3.11 -12.77 -0.95
CA VAL A 124 -2.39 -11.68 -0.29
C VAL A 124 -2.91 -10.37 -0.86
N GLU A 125 -3.65 -9.65 -0.04
CA GLU A 125 -4.28 -8.38 -0.38
C GLU A 125 -3.56 -7.23 0.31
N PRO A 126 -2.99 -6.25 -0.44
CA PRO A 126 -2.38 -5.08 0.16
C PRO A 126 -3.42 -4.10 0.67
N VAL A 127 -3.18 -3.56 1.85
CA VAL A 127 -3.92 -2.44 2.44
C VAL A 127 -2.96 -1.29 2.58
N VAL A 128 -2.95 -0.42 1.58
CA VAL A 128 -2.09 0.77 1.52
C VAL A 128 -2.93 2.03 1.69
N PRO A 129 -2.40 3.07 2.35
CA PRO A 129 -3.07 4.36 2.40
C PRO A 129 -3.35 4.88 1.00
N GLN A 130 -4.46 5.61 0.85
CA GLN A 130 -4.72 6.32 -0.40
C GLN A 130 -3.55 7.26 -0.70
N PRO A 131 -3.10 7.36 -1.95
CA PRO A 131 -2.08 8.31 -2.33
C PRO A 131 -2.56 9.74 -2.06
N GLU A 132 -1.66 10.61 -1.66
CA GLU A 132 -1.95 12.01 -1.42
C GLU A 132 -1.65 12.84 -2.68
N LEU A 133 -2.62 13.62 -3.15
CA LEU A 133 -2.40 14.69 -4.09
C LEU A 133 -2.23 16.00 -3.32
N LEU A 134 -0.98 16.46 -3.22
CA LEU A 134 -0.63 17.69 -2.51
C LEU A 134 -0.47 18.85 -3.48
N LEU A 135 -1.24 19.90 -3.29
CA LEU A 135 -1.19 21.11 -4.09
C LEU A 135 -0.53 22.26 -3.35
N PHE A 136 0.45 22.86 -3.99
CA PHE A 136 1.02 24.16 -3.62
C PHE A 136 0.35 25.25 -4.46
N GLY A 137 -0.38 26.13 -3.78
CA GLY A 137 -1.10 27.23 -4.41
C GLY A 137 -2.62 27.16 -4.25
N HIS A 138 -3.30 28.30 -4.38
CA HIS A 138 -4.74 28.48 -4.11
C HIS A 138 -5.50 29.05 -5.31
N GLY A 139 -4.82 29.24 -6.43
CA GLY A 139 -5.40 29.83 -7.64
C GLY A 139 -6.45 28.94 -8.32
N PRO A 140 -7.07 29.44 -9.39
CA PRO A 140 -8.11 28.72 -10.15
C PRO A 140 -7.67 27.35 -10.64
N VAL A 141 -6.39 27.20 -11.03
CA VAL A 141 -5.84 25.92 -11.50
C VAL A 141 -5.78 24.90 -10.38
N ALA A 142 -5.27 25.30 -9.19
CA ALA A 142 -5.21 24.42 -8.02
C ALA A 142 -6.62 23.96 -7.61
N ARG A 143 -7.58 24.87 -7.53
CA ARG A 143 -8.99 24.55 -7.23
C ARG A 143 -9.64 23.64 -8.24
N ALA A 144 -9.40 23.86 -9.53
CA ALA A 144 -9.93 23.01 -10.59
C ALA A 144 -9.35 21.59 -10.49
N LEU A 145 -8.04 21.47 -10.22
CA LEU A 145 -7.36 20.19 -10.10
C LEU A 145 -7.88 19.38 -8.90
N LEU A 146 -8.05 20.01 -7.72
CA LEU A 146 -8.63 19.35 -6.56
C LEU A 146 -10.06 18.84 -6.84
N ARG A 147 -10.90 19.63 -7.48
CA ARG A 147 -12.26 19.21 -7.87
C ARG A 147 -12.26 18.00 -8.79
N ILE A 148 -11.36 17.98 -9.77
CA ILE A 148 -11.24 16.86 -10.70
C ILE A 148 -10.72 15.62 -9.95
N ALA A 149 -9.69 15.78 -9.14
CA ALA A 149 -9.03 14.68 -8.43
C ALA A 149 -9.91 14.03 -7.35
N ALA A 150 -10.94 14.69 -6.85
CA ALA A 150 -11.87 14.16 -5.83
C ALA A 150 -12.53 12.82 -6.22
N GLY A 151 -12.62 12.52 -7.53
CA GLY A 151 -13.17 11.24 -8.02
C GLY A 151 -12.17 10.13 -8.26
N PHE A 152 -10.87 10.35 -7.99
CA PHE A 152 -9.80 9.42 -8.40
C PHE A 152 -9.11 8.68 -7.23
N GLY A 153 -9.71 8.68 -6.04
CA GLY A 153 -9.19 7.90 -4.91
C GLY A 153 -7.92 8.49 -4.27
N PHE A 154 -7.68 9.79 -4.42
CA PHE A 154 -6.64 10.50 -3.68
C PHE A 154 -7.17 11.06 -2.37
N THR A 155 -6.31 11.11 -1.34
CA THR A 155 -6.45 12.08 -0.25
C THR A 155 -5.98 13.43 -0.78
N LEU A 156 -6.85 14.42 -0.81
CA LEU A 156 -6.56 15.75 -1.33
C LEU A 156 -5.94 16.63 -0.26
N ALA A 157 -4.79 17.23 -0.54
CA ALA A 157 -4.10 18.11 0.39
C ALA A 157 -3.71 19.45 -0.27
N SER A 158 -3.73 20.51 0.52
CA SER A 158 -3.30 21.85 0.11
C SER A 158 -2.25 22.38 1.06
N TYR A 159 -1.18 22.99 0.54
CA TYR A 159 -0.14 23.65 1.31
C TYR A 159 -0.16 25.17 1.13
N GLY A 160 0.00 25.86 2.24
CA GLY A 160 0.03 27.32 2.32
C GLY A 160 -1.20 27.88 3.03
N ALA A 161 -1.09 29.08 3.58
CA ALA A 161 -2.17 29.72 4.30
C ALA A 161 -3.36 30.01 3.35
N ALA A 162 -4.52 29.49 3.71
CA ALA A 162 -5.77 29.89 3.11
C ALA A 162 -6.31 31.07 3.92
N ASP A 163 -5.77 32.25 3.67
CA ASP A 163 -6.36 33.49 4.24
C ASP A 163 -7.61 33.85 3.43
N GLY A 164 -8.79 33.54 3.98
CA GLY A 164 -10.08 33.98 3.44
C GLY A 164 -10.91 32.90 2.76
N GLU A 165 -12.04 33.31 2.18
CA GLU A 165 -13.13 32.48 1.60
C GLU A 165 -12.72 31.54 0.44
N ALA A 166 -11.46 31.45 0.11
CA ALA A 166 -10.98 30.79 -1.12
C ALA A 166 -10.13 29.54 -0.90
N ALA A 167 -10.15 28.94 0.29
CA ALA A 167 -9.49 27.65 0.48
C ALA A 167 -10.08 26.62 -0.50
N PRO A 168 -9.26 25.98 -1.31
CA PRO A 168 -9.76 24.91 -2.17
C PRO A 168 -10.29 23.77 -1.30
N ALA A 169 -11.37 23.11 -1.69
CA ALA A 169 -11.87 21.95 -0.97
C ALA A 169 -10.83 20.82 -1.00
N ALA A 170 -10.17 20.59 0.13
CA ALA A 170 -9.19 19.54 0.35
C ALA A 170 -9.51 18.81 1.66
N ASP A 171 -9.07 17.56 1.75
CA ASP A 171 -9.26 16.74 2.96
C ASP A 171 -8.28 17.16 4.07
N ARG A 172 -7.12 17.72 3.67
CA ARG A 172 -6.05 18.16 4.57
C ARG A 172 -5.49 19.50 4.15
N TYR A 173 -5.14 20.31 5.15
CA TYR A 173 -4.46 21.59 4.96
C TYR A 173 -3.18 21.60 5.78
N TYR A 174 -2.07 21.93 5.12
CA TYR A 174 -0.77 22.12 5.76
C TYR A 174 -0.40 23.60 5.71
N THR A 175 -0.10 24.18 6.84
CA THR A 175 0.26 25.60 6.95
C THR A 175 1.75 25.81 7.12
N THR A 176 2.45 24.81 7.66
CA THR A 176 3.90 24.85 7.89
C THR A 176 4.63 23.67 7.23
N ALA A 177 5.92 23.85 6.99
CA ALA A 177 6.77 22.78 6.46
C ALA A 177 6.93 21.62 7.45
N GLU A 178 6.89 21.91 8.76
CA GLU A 178 6.98 20.92 9.82
C GLU A 178 5.76 20.01 9.85
N GLU A 179 4.55 20.57 9.72
CA GLU A 179 3.31 19.79 9.62
C GLU A 179 3.35 18.86 8.40
N LEU A 180 3.82 19.39 7.28
CA LEU A 180 3.92 18.66 6.04
C LEU A 180 4.98 17.55 6.11
N ALA A 181 6.12 17.80 6.73
CA ALA A 181 7.17 16.82 6.95
C ALA A 181 6.76 15.72 7.94
N ALA A 182 5.96 16.07 8.95
CA ALA A 182 5.45 15.12 9.94
C ALA A 182 4.31 14.23 9.39
N SER A 183 3.73 14.59 8.26
CA SER A 183 2.67 13.79 7.65
C SER A 183 3.24 12.51 7.02
N SER A 184 2.82 11.37 7.53
CA SER A 184 3.33 10.03 7.19
C SER A 184 2.72 9.45 5.92
N ASN A 185 2.53 10.22 4.86
CA ASN A 185 2.01 9.62 3.62
C ASN A 185 3.16 9.15 2.74
N THR A 186 3.22 7.84 2.49
CA THR A 186 4.30 7.19 1.73
C THR A 186 4.17 7.37 0.22
N ARG A 187 2.95 7.61 -0.31
CA ARG A 187 2.69 7.78 -1.75
C ARG A 187 2.15 9.18 -2.01
N ARG A 188 3.02 10.08 -2.45
CA ARG A 188 2.68 11.48 -2.65
C ARG A 188 2.88 11.92 -4.10
N PHE A 189 1.86 12.57 -4.65
CA PHE A 189 1.87 13.24 -5.94
C PHE A 189 1.78 14.74 -5.65
N ILE A 190 2.73 15.53 -6.14
CA ILE A 190 2.82 16.96 -5.84
C ILE A 190 2.60 17.77 -7.10
N VAL A 191 1.76 18.81 -7.00
CA VAL A 191 1.60 19.80 -8.06
C VAL A 191 1.80 21.20 -7.50
N VAL A 192 2.77 21.91 -8.04
CA VAL A 192 3.04 23.32 -7.72
C VAL A 192 2.32 24.20 -8.74
N ALA A 193 1.27 24.90 -8.29
CA ALA A 193 0.39 25.75 -9.11
C ALA A 193 0.19 27.14 -8.48
N THR A 194 1.26 27.78 -8.09
CA THR A 194 1.34 29.03 -7.30
C THR A 194 1.10 30.31 -8.10
N GLN A 195 1.01 30.22 -9.43
CA GLN A 195 0.76 31.35 -10.34
C GLN A 195 1.76 32.55 -10.18
N GLY A 196 2.97 32.28 -9.71
CA GLY A 196 3.99 33.30 -9.56
C GLY A 196 4.25 33.76 -8.12
N THR A 197 3.39 33.37 -7.19
CA THR A 197 3.55 33.77 -5.80
C THR A 197 4.26 32.68 -5.03
N GLY A 198 5.55 32.85 -4.73
CA GLY A 198 6.34 31.90 -3.95
C GLY A 198 6.74 30.62 -4.69
N ASP A 199 6.87 30.65 -6.02
CA ASP A 199 7.22 29.46 -6.83
C ASP A 199 8.50 28.79 -6.35
N ILE A 200 9.58 29.54 -6.12
CA ILE A 200 10.88 28.97 -5.71
C ILE A 200 10.77 28.31 -4.34
N ALA A 201 10.12 28.96 -3.37
CA ALA A 201 9.93 28.39 -2.04
C ALA A 201 9.09 27.10 -2.11
N SER A 202 8.01 27.11 -2.89
CA SER A 202 7.14 25.94 -3.10
C SER A 202 7.85 24.79 -3.81
N LEU A 203 8.65 25.08 -4.82
CA LEU A 203 9.47 24.07 -5.52
C LEU A 203 10.53 23.48 -4.59
N THR A 204 11.24 24.32 -3.83
CA THR A 204 12.24 23.85 -2.86
C THR A 204 11.61 22.96 -1.81
N ALA A 205 10.48 23.38 -1.23
CA ALA A 205 9.76 22.58 -0.25
C ALA A 205 9.27 21.26 -0.85
N SER A 206 8.71 21.28 -2.07
CA SER A 206 8.20 20.09 -2.72
C SER A 206 9.28 19.07 -3.07
N LEU A 207 10.46 19.51 -3.48
CA LEU A 207 11.59 18.62 -3.77
C LEU A 207 12.14 17.93 -2.51
N ALA A 208 12.04 18.56 -1.35
CA ALA A 208 12.49 17.99 -0.08
C ALA A 208 11.58 16.86 0.45
N LEU A 209 10.34 16.77 -0.04
CA LEU A 209 9.34 15.83 0.51
C LEU A 209 9.43 14.41 -0.02
N GLY A 210 10.15 14.18 -1.11
CA GLY A 210 10.13 12.92 -1.83
C GLY A 210 8.72 12.61 -2.38
N ALA A 211 8.56 12.63 -3.69
CA ALA A 211 7.27 12.38 -4.33
C ALA A 211 7.42 11.34 -5.44
N GLU A 212 6.39 10.53 -5.67
CA GLU A 212 6.34 9.65 -6.84
C GLU A 212 6.25 10.48 -8.14
N TYR A 213 5.60 11.63 -8.06
CA TYR A 213 5.45 12.56 -9.17
C TYR A 213 5.44 14.00 -8.66
N LEU A 214 6.22 14.86 -9.30
CA LEU A 214 6.25 16.30 -9.05
C LEU A 214 6.04 17.06 -10.35
N ALA A 215 5.02 17.90 -10.38
CA ALA A 215 4.71 18.77 -11.52
C ALA A 215 4.73 20.24 -11.12
N PHE A 216 5.22 21.08 -12.01
CA PHE A 216 5.13 22.54 -11.92
C PHE A 216 4.23 23.08 -13.04
N VAL A 217 3.22 23.84 -12.66
CA VAL A 217 2.31 24.51 -13.59
C VAL A 217 2.77 25.93 -13.87
N GLY A 218 3.40 26.13 -15.01
CA GLY A 218 3.93 27.42 -15.42
C GLY A 218 4.22 27.48 -16.91
N SER A 219 4.54 28.69 -17.41
CA SER A 219 4.99 28.84 -18.78
C SER A 219 6.40 28.29 -18.97
N ARG A 220 6.74 27.83 -20.19
CA ARG A 220 8.11 27.38 -20.52
C ARG A 220 9.18 28.42 -20.17
N ARG A 221 8.88 29.72 -20.42
CA ARG A 221 9.78 30.81 -20.11
C ARG A 221 10.05 30.93 -18.60
N LYS A 222 9.03 30.73 -17.79
CA LYS A 222 9.11 30.78 -16.36
C LYS A 222 9.92 29.59 -15.81
N PHE A 223 9.65 28.39 -16.31
CA PHE A 223 10.39 27.19 -15.92
C PHE A 223 11.89 27.31 -16.24
N ALA A 224 12.25 27.94 -17.37
CA ALA A 224 13.65 28.15 -17.75
C ALA A 224 14.39 29.19 -16.90
N SER A 225 13.68 29.93 -16.04
CA SER A 225 14.28 30.95 -15.16
C SER A 225 14.56 30.45 -13.72
N TYR A 226 14.19 29.21 -13.42
CA TYR A 226 14.45 28.52 -12.15
C TYR A 226 15.56 27.48 -12.28
#